data_effb91978f84d497302cb72790f6d50b
#
_entry.id   effb91978f84d497302cb72790f6d50b
#
_cell.length_a   1.000
_cell.length_b   1.000
_cell.length_c   1.000
_cell.angle_alpha   90.00
_cell.angle_beta   90.00
_cell.angle_gamma   90.00
#
_symmetry.space_group_name_H-M   'P 1'
#
loop_
_entity.id
_entity.type
_entity.pdbx_description
1 polymer ?
#
loop_
_entity_poly.entity_id
_entity_poly.type
_entity_poly.pdbx_seq_one_letter_code
_entity_poly.pdbx_strand_id
1 'polypeptide(L)'
;MIYDFRLTGTLTGTWGKRIAAVCLVLTAAIALPAQDGRTLPDAVKFKTLVNFDGTNGLNPQAPLVQGADGSLYGTAYSIYTGSGGNIFKMTPEGSLTVLYNFCAQPNCADGSIPNGLVLGRDGSLYGTTEVGGVSTNPGCGGCGTFFKISHSGKLTTIYNFCALANCTDGAYPNGLVLGADGNFYGTSEGGGSTGGYGTIFRITPGGVLTTLYSFCAETNCTDGGVPLDSPIQATDGNLYGTTQLSGANGGGTIFKLTPEGMLATLYSFCAQPNCTDGSFPQQGPLVQGANGNFYGTTRGGGANPNP
;
A
#
# COMPACT_ATOMS: atom_id res chain seq x y z
N MET A 1 -6.66 7.03 14.36
CA MET A 1 -7.26 6.22 15.45
C MET A 1 -7.00 4.75 15.14
N ILE A 2 -6.43 4.00 16.08
CA ILE A 2 -6.11 2.58 15.90
C ILE A 2 -7.01 1.77 16.86
N TYR A 3 -7.57 0.66 16.37
CA TYR A 3 -8.59 -0.11 17.07
C TYR A 3 -8.15 -1.57 17.30
N ASP A 4 -8.54 -2.17 18.42
CA ASP A 4 -8.39 -3.59 18.72
C ASP A 4 -9.76 -4.28 18.66
N PHE A 5 -9.88 -5.34 17.89
CA PHE A 5 -11.04 -6.21 17.82
C PHE A 5 -10.70 -7.56 18.44
N ARG A 6 -11.31 -7.91 19.55
CA ARG A 6 -11.19 -9.24 20.14
C ARG A 6 -12.48 -10.02 19.94
N LEU A 7 -12.37 -11.14 19.25
CA LEU A 7 -13.41 -12.16 19.21
C LEU A 7 -13.22 -13.06 20.44
N THR A 8 -14.12 -12.96 21.41
CA THR A 8 -14.17 -13.89 22.56
C THR A 8 -15.14 -15.00 22.23
N GLY A 9 -14.65 -16.06 21.60
CA GLY A 9 -15.40 -17.30 21.36
C GLY A 9 -14.43 -18.47 21.38
N THR A 10 -14.68 -19.44 22.28
CA THR A 10 -13.93 -20.70 22.34
C THR A 10 -14.38 -21.58 21.17
N LEU A 11 -13.53 -21.71 20.16
CA LEU A 11 -13.68 -22.77 19.16
C LEU A 11 -13.18 -24.09 19.77
N THR A 12 -14.11 -24.91 20.27
CA THR A 12 -13.84 -26.31 20.57
C THR A 12 -13.91 -27.10 19.25
N GLY A 13 -12.76 -27.22 18.59
CA GLY A 13 -12.60 -28.04 17.41
C GLY A 13 -11.12 -28.39 17.26
N THR A 14 -10.82 -29.67 17.51
CA THR A 14 -9.48 -30.26 17.34
C THR A 14 -9.02 -30.17 15.90
N TRP A 15 -8.21 -29.18 15.56
CA TRP A 15 -7.33 -29.18 14.37
C TRP A 15 -6.03 -28.46 14.67
N GLY A 16 -4.94 -29.15 14.36
CA GLY A 16 -3.58 -28.79 14.76
C GLY A 16 -3.05 -27.51 14.10
N LYS A 17 -2.35 -26.79 14.92
CA LYS A 17 -1.23 -25.86 14.70
C LYS A 17 -0.92 -25.41 13.27
N ARG A 18 -1.36 -24.20 12.92
CA ARG A 18 -0.67 -23.09 12.24
C ARG A 18 -1.71 -22.01 11.93
N ILE A 19 -1.80 -20.98 12.77
CA ILE A 19 -2.64 -19.80 12.51
C ILE A 19 -1.71 -18.69 12.04
N ALA A 20 -1.79 -18.38 10.75
CA ALA A 20 -1.33 -17.10 10.23
C ALA A 20 -2.42 -16.07 10.59
N ALA A 21 -2.04 -14.98 11.22
CA ALA A 21 -2.95 -13.90 11.56
C ALA A 21 -3.43 -13.23 10.27
N VAL A 22 -4.73 -13.32 9.99
CA VAL A 22 -5.40 -12.58 8.92
C VAL A 22 -5.97 -11.30 9.53
N CYS A 23 -5.46 -10.15 9.12
CA CYS A 23 -6.10 -8.85 9.37
C CYS A 23 -7.37 -8.77 8.51
N LEU A 24 -8.54 -8.93 9.12
CA LEU A 24 -9.83 -8.73 8.45
C LEU A 24 -10.27 -7.29 8.66
N VAL A 25 -10.24 -6.48 7.60
CA VAL A 25 -10.95 -5.20 7.54
C VAL A 25 -12.39 -5.51 7.17
N LEU A 26 -13.31 -5.41 8.13
CA LEU A 26 -14.76 -5.50 7.89
C LEU A 26 -15.35 -4.09 7.85
N THR A 27 -15.59 -3.58 6.65
CA THR A 27 -16.54 -2.50 6.44
C THR A 27 -17.88 -3.08 6.00
N ALA A 28 -18.94 -2.61 6.64
CA ALA A 28 -20.37 -2.81 6.38
C ALA A 28 -21.07 -3.85 7.25
N ALA A 29 -21.77 -3.33 8.26
CA ALA A 29 -22.88 -4.03 8.89
C ALA A 29 -24.08 -4.04 7.92
N ILE A 30 -24.30 -5.16 7.22
CA ILE A 30 -25.58 -5.42 6.56
C ILE A 30 -26.49 -5.97 7.64
N ALA A 31 -27.51 -5.21 8.02
CA ALA A 31 -28.60 -5.71 8.85
C ALA A 31 -29.40 -6.73 8.03
N LEU A 32 -29.11 -8.03 8.21
CA LEU A 32 -29.99 -9.09 7.75
C LEU A 32 -31.10 -9.30 8.79
N PRO A 33 -32.36 -9.52 8.38
CA PRO A 33 -33.44 -9.84 9.32
C PRO A 33 -33.14 -11.16 10.02
N ALA A 34 -33.24 -11.15 11.34
CA ALA A 34 -33.06 -12.31 12.18
C ALA A 34 -34.10 -13.38 11.84
N GLN A 35 -33.67 -14.45 11.18
CA GLN A 35 -34.38 -15.73 11.18
C GLN A 35 -33.35 -16.82 11.45
N ASP A 36 -33.64 -17.52 12.53
CA ASP A 36 -33.03 -18.69 13.15
C ASP A 36 -32.16 -18.41 14.37
N GLY A 37 -32.64 -18.94 15.50
CA GLY A 37 -32.10 -18.86 16.86
C GLY A 37 -30.61 -19.24 17.05
N ARG A 38 -29.74 -18.75 16.21
CA ARG A 38 -28.29 -18.75 16.44
C ARG A 38 -27.98 -17.56 17.33
N THR A 39 -27.64 -17.82 18.56
CA THR A 39 -26.97 -16.83 19.41
C THR A 39 -25.78 -16.26 18.64
N LEU A 40 -25.83 -14.96 18.34
CA LEU A 40 -24.66 -14.25 17.80
C LEU A 40 -23.48 -14.53 18.75
N PRO A 41 -22.28 -14.84 18.21
CA PRO A 41 -21.10 -14.94 19.06
C PRO A 41 -20.96 -13.63 19.84
N ASP A 42 -20.46 -13.71 21.05
CA ASP A 42 -20.30 -12.61 22.01
C ASP A 42 -20.00 -11.28 21.32
N ALA A 43 -20.71 -10.23 21.73
CA ALA A 43 -20.65 -8.92 21.14
C ALA A 43 -19.19 -8.48 20.87
N VAL A 44 -18.89 -8.12 19.62
CA VAL A 44 -17.59 -7.56 19.23
C VAL A 44 -17.31 -6.37 20.14
N LYS A 45 -16.25 -6.44 20.94
CA LYS A 45 -15.81 -5.33 21.78
C LYS A 45 -14.86 -4.44 20.98
N PHE A 46 -15.27 -3.21 20.77
CA PHE A 46 -14.45 -2.18 20.16
C PHE A 46 -13.71 -1.38 21.23
N LYS A 47 -12.41 -1.17 21.05
CA LYS A 47 -11.57 -0.37 21.91
C LYS A 47 -10.67 0.53 21.07
N THR A 48 -10.71 1.84 21.31
CA THR A 48 -9.71 2.77 20.81
C THR A 48 -8.41 2.58 21.59
N LEU A 49 -7.31 2.26 20.91
CA LEU A 49 -6.00 2.09 21.53
C LEU A 49 -5.23 3.41 21.60
N VAL A 50 -5.24 4.18 20.50
CA VAL A 50 -4.48 5.44 20.38
C VAL A 50 -5.27 6.47 19.59
N ASN A 51 -5.17 7.73 20.03
CA ASN A 51 -5.56 8.91 19.28
C ASN A 51 -4.30 9.63 18.79
N PHE A 52 -4.30 10.01 17.52
CA PHE A 52 -3.25 10.85 16.95
C PHE A 52 -3.62 12.31 17.16
N ASP A 53 -2.71 13.09 17.77
CA ASP A 53 -2.93 14.48 18.20
C ASP A 53 -1.94 15.48 17.56
N GLY A 54 -1.11 14.99 16.66
CA GLY A 54 -0.07 15.78 15.99
C GLY A 54 1.29 15.68 16.65
N THR A 55 1.38 15.41 17.95
CA THR A 55 2.68 15.21 18.64
C THR A 55 3.24 13.80 18.36
N ASN A 56 2.35 12.83 18.23
CA ASN A 56 2.64 11.42 17.94
C ASN A 56 2.39 11.03 16.48
N GLY A 57 2.02 11.99 15.63
CA GLY A 57 1.69 11.83 14.21
C GLY A 57 0.29 12.36 13.90
N LEU A 58 0.01 12.44 12.58
CA LEU A 58 -1.31 12.75 12.02
C LEU A 58 -1.58 11.78 10.86
N ASN A 59 -2.86 11.61 10.51
CA ASN A 59 -3.28 10.87 9.31
C ASN A 59 -2.58 9.50 9.13
N PRO A 60 -2.77 8.53 10.03
CA PRO A 60 -2.31 7.16 9.81
C PRO A 60 -3.21 6.52 8.75
N GLN A 61 -2.71 6.32 7.53
CA GLN A 61 -3.50 5.79 6.41
C GLN A 61 -3.08 4.38 6.00
N ALA A 62 -1.84 3.99 6.33
CA ALA A 62 -1.32 2.69 5.96
C ALA A 62 -1.73 1.59 6.96
N PRO A 63 -1.83 0.33 6.50
CA PRO A 63 -2.01 -0.81 7.38
C PRO A 63 -0.87 -0.94 8.41
N LEU A 64 -1.20 -1.47 9.58
CA LEU A 64 -0.20 -1.81 10.58
C LEU A 64 0.51 -3.12 10.23
N VAL A 65 1.81 -3.17 10.54
CA VAL A 65 2.63 -4.38 10.43
C VAL A 65 2.97 -4.88 11.83
N GLN A 66 2.73 -6.16 12.10
CA GLN A 66 3.17 -6.78 13.35
C GLN A 66 4.60 -7.27 13.23
N GLY A 67 5.47 -6.79 14.10
CA GLY A 67 6.84 -7.25 14.21
C GLY A 67 6.94 -8.58 14.96
N ALA A 68 8.11 -9.21 14.87
CA ALA A 68 8.40 -10.45 15.59
C ALA A 68 8.38 -10.29 17.13
N ASP A 69 8.51 -9.07 17.62
CA ASP A 69 8.41 -8.68 19.03
C ASP A 69 6.96 -8.51 19.52
N GLY A 70 5.99 -8.80 18.66
CA GLY A 70 4.55 -8.66 18.93
C GLY A 70 4.03 -7.23 18.88
N SER A 71 4.89 -6.23 18.72
CA SER A 71 4.50 -4.83 18.58
C SER A 71 3.92 -4.56 17.20
N LEU A 72 3.10 -3.52 17.10
CA LEU A 72 2.53 -3.03 15.85
C LEU A 72 3.33 -1.81 15.39
N TYR A 73 3.63 -1.77 14.10
CA TYR A 73 4.38 -0.70 13.47
C TYR A 73 3.53 -0.05 12.38
N GLY A 74 3.60 1.27 12.28
CA GLY A 74 2.85 2.02 11.29
C GLY A 74 3.52 3.33 10.95
N THR A 75 2.91 4.03 10.00
CA THR A 75 3.32 5.34 9.54
C THR A 75 2.19 6.34 9.76
N ALA A 76 2.55 7.58 10.00
CA ALA A 76 1.64 8.70 10.01
C ALA A 76 2.28 9.87 9.27
N TYR A 77 1.51 10.58 8.46
CA TYR A 77 2.05 11.71 7.74
C TYR A 77 1.37 13.02 8.13
N SER A 78 2.09 14.13 7.99
CA SER A 78 1.53 15.45 8.20
C SER A 78 2.02 16.41 7.11
N ILE A 79 1.08 16.98 6.38
CA ILE A 79 1.36 18.04 5.41
C ILE A 79 1.27 19.44 6.06
N TYR A 80 0.78 19.53 7.30
CA TYR A 80 0.45 20.82 7.95
C TYR A 80 1.49 21.31 8.96
N THR A 81 2.38 20.46 9.46
CA THR A 81 3.29 20.80 10.56
C THR A 81 4.74 21.02 10.14
N GLY A 82 5.04 20.97 8.82
CA GLY A 82 6.43 21.02 8.34
C GLY A 82 7.24 19.76 8.69
N SER A 83 6.61 18.76 9.33
CA SER A 83 7.21 17.47 9.57
C SER A 83 6.89 16.55 8.39
N GLY A 84 7.88 15.81 7.92
CA GLY A 84 7.72 14.87 6.79
C GLY A 84 6.91 13.61 7.10
N GLY A 85 6.27 13.54 8.26
CA GLY A 85 5.62 12.35 8.78
C GLY A 85 6.53 11.52 9.70
N ASN A 86 6.02 10.42 10.24
CA ASN A 86 6.79 9.58 11.15
C ASN A 86 6.52 8.09 10.98
N ILE A 87 7.39 7.30 11.59
CA ILE A 87 7.21 5.87 11.84
C ILE A 87 7.01 5.70 13.34
N PHE A 88 6.00 4.96 13.74
CA PHE A 88 5.71 4.66 15.13
C PHE A 88 5.69 3.15 15.40
N LYS A 89 5.94 2.83 16.66
CA LYS A 89 5.77 1.51 17.26
C LYS A 89 4.68 1.61 18.32
N MET A 90 3.82 0.61 18.39
CA MET A 90 2.75 0.54 19.39
C MET A 90 2.70 -0.85 20.00
N THR A 91 2.55 -0.94 21.33
CA THR A 91 2.27 -2.22 21.96
C THR A 91 0.80 -2.62 21.76
N PRO A 92 0.43 -3.91 21.88
CA PRO A 92 -0.97 -4.33 21.79
C PRO A 92 -1.90 -3.66 22.80
N GLU A 93 -1.36 -3.12 23.91
CA GLU A 93 -2.10 -2.40 24.95
C GLU A 93 -2.34 -0.94 24.58
N GLY A 94 -1.68 -0.41 23.52
CA GLY A 94 -1.85 0.97 23.04
C GLY A 94 -0.75 1.96 23.46
N SER A 95 0.38 1.49 24.01
CA SER A 95 1.51 2.37 24.26
C SER A 95 2.25 2.67 22.96
N LEU A 96 2.17 3.92 22.48
CA LEU A 96 2.79 4.37 21.22
C LEU A 96 4.11 5.10 21.48
N THR A 97 5.11 4.79 20.68
CA THR A 97 6.42 5.46 20.65
C THR A 97 6.74 5.84 19.19
N VAL A 98 7.10 7.09 18.95
CA VAL A 98 7.63 7.54 17.66
C VAL A 98 9.06 7.01 17.53
N LEU A 99 9.33 6.24 16.50
CA LEU A 99 10.65 5.69 16.21
C LEU A 99 11.51 6.63 15.37
N TYR A 100 10.88 7.29 14.40
CA TYR A 100 11.58 8.17 13.48
C TYR A 100 10.65 9.25 12.94
N ASN A 101 11.16 10.48 12.86
CA ASN A 101 10.50 11.60 12.18
C ASN A 101 11.25 11.88 10.88
N PHE A 102 10.52 11.86 9.76
CA PHE A 102 11.08 12.20 8.45
C PHE A 102 11.36 13.69 8.31
N CYS A 103 12.10 14.09 7.29
CA CYS A 103 12.68 15.44 7.15
C CYS A 103 13.63 15.80 8.30
N ALA A 104 14.25 14.81 8.95
CA ALA A 104 15.28 15.03 9.94
C ALA A 104 16.62 15.51 9.32
N GLN A 105 16.79 15.29 8.02
CA GLN A 105 17.97 15.75 7.27
C GLN A 105 17.64 16.97 6.40
N PRO A 106 18.65 17.80 6.06
CA PRO A 106 18.44 18.96 5.20
C PRO A 106 17.73 18.59 3.89
N ASN A 107 16.77 19.42 3.48
CA ASN A 107 15.97 19.23 2.28
C ASN A 107 15.20 17.90 2.26
N CYS A 108 14.88 17.35 3.43
CA CYS A 108 14.23 16.04 3.57
C CYS A 108 14.96 14.92 2.80
N ALA A 109 16.29 14.92 2.84
CA ALA A 109 17.11 13.92 2.14
C ALA A 109 16.84 12.49 2.62
N ASP A 110 16.25 12.31 3.81
CA ASP A 110 15.79 11.07 4.39
C ASP A 110 14.37 10.66 3.94
N GLY A 111 13.69 11.51 3.17
CA GLY A 111 12.32 11.29 2.69
C GLY A 111 11.25 12.08 3.44
N SER A 112 10.04 12.06 2.91
CA SER A 112 8.85 12.70 3.47
C SER A 112 7.58 12.01 2.96
N ILE A 113 6.50 12.08 3.71
CA ILE A 113 5.23 11.41 3.41
C ILE A 113 5.44 9.89 3.28
N PRO A 114 5.69 9.20 4.41
CA PRO A 114 5.91 7.76 4.38
C PRO A 114 4.64 7.00 4.01
N ASN A 115 4.80 6.02 3.12
CA ASN A 115 3.80 5.00 2.82
C ASN A 115 3.81 3.89 3.88
N GLY A 116 3.12 2.78 3.62
CA GLY A 116 3.07 1.64 4.50
C GLY A 116 4.42 0.95 4.69
N LEU A 117 4.50 0.16 5.75
CA LEU A 117 5.68 -0.66 6.07
C LEU A 117 5.45 -2.11 5.65
N VAL A 118 6.55 -2.79 5.36
CA VAL A 118 6.59 -4.24 5.09
C VAL A 118 7.70 -4.87 5.91
N LEU A 119 7.41 -5.99 6.59
CA LEU A 119 8.42 -6.74 7.33
C LEU A 119 9.26 -7.57 6.36
N GLY A 120 10.56 -7.29 6.31
CA GLY A 120 11.52 -8.06 5.51
C GLY A 120 11.86 -9.41 6.16
N ARG A 121 12.46 -10.31 5.38
CA ARG A 121 12.90 -11.63 5.88
C ARG A 121 14.03 -11.54 6.92
N ASP A 122 14.75 -10.43 6.94
CA ASP A 122 15.81 -10.13 7.91
C ASP A 122 15.26 -9.54 9.23
N GLY A 123 13.94 -9.47 9.37
CA GLY A 123 13.26 -8.92 10.54
C GLY A 123 13.25 -7.40 10.60
N SER A 124 13.84 -6.69 9.66
CA SER A 124 13.75 -5.23 9.57
C SER A 124 12.47 -4.79 8.86
N LEU A 125 12.05 -3.57 9.11
CA LEU A 125 10.94 -2.96 8.39
C LEU A 125 11.47 -2.17 7.19
N TYR A 126 10.76 -2.26 6.09
CA TYR A 126 11.05 -1.55 4.85
C TYR A 126 9.84 -0.73 4.43
N GLY A 127 10.08 0.37 3.76
CA GLY A 127 9.01 1.23 3.27
C GLY A 127 9.51 2.20 2.22
N THR A 128 8.59 2.98 1.72
CA THR A 128 8.86 4.08 0.78
C THR A 128 8.36 5.39 1.36
N THR A 129 8.93 6.48 0.90
CA THR A 129 8.34 7.81 1.06
C THR A 129 7.91 8.33 -0.30
N GLU A 130 6.75 9.00 -0.36
CA GLU A 130 6.23 9.54 -1.62
C GLU A 130 7.13 10.62 -2.18
N VAL A 131 7.64 11.51 -1.33
CA VAL A 131 8.51 12.63 -1.70
C VAL A 131 9.74 12.69 -0.81
N GLY A 132 10.59 13.70 -1.04
CA GLY A 132 11.89 13.83 -0.38
C GLY A 132 12.93 12.90 -1.01
N GLY A 133 14.06 12.75 -0.33
CA GLY A 133 15.22 12.05 -0.89
C GLY A 133 16.13 12.99 -1.69
N VAL A 134 17.23 12.44 -2.17
CA VAL A 134 18.21 13.17 -3.00
C VAL A 134 17.92 12.88 -4.46
N SER A 135 17.51 13.90 -5.22
CA SER A 135 17.31 13.77 -6.67
C SER A 135 18.20 14.75 -7.40
N THR A 136 18.78 14.30 -8.51
CA THR A 136 19.52 15.14 -9.45
C THR A 136 18.62 15.77 -10.51
N ASN A 137 17.35 15.38 -10.55
CA ASN A 137 16.37 15.91 -11.49
C ASN A 137 15.75 17.21 -10.93
N PRO A 138 15.91 18.37 -11.61
CA PRO A 138 15.38 19.65 -11.12
C PRO A 138 13.84 19.71 -11.12
N GLY A 139 13.17 18.76 -11.76
CA GLY A 139 11.69 18.71 -11.86
C GLY A 139 11.00 18.18 -10.62
N CYS A 140 11.70 17.53 -9.71
CA CYS A 140 11.17 17.11 -8.42
C CYS A 140 12.13 17.50 -7.30
N GLY A 141 11.67 18.16 -6.29
CA GLY A 141 12.44 18.50 -5.08
C GLY A 141 12.71 17.28 -4.16
N GLY A 142 12.90 16.09 -4.76
CA GLY A 142 12.94 14.77 -4.16
C GLY A 142 11.72 13.96 -4.57
N CYS A 143 11.98 12.82 -5.25
CA CYS A 143 10.93 12.00 -5.86
C CYS A 143 10.62 10.75 -5.06
N GLY A 144 10.93 10.76 -3.77
CA GLY A 144 10.69 9.66 -2.86
C GLY A 144 11.91 8.77 -2.62
N THR A 145 11.80 7.94 -1.58
CA THR A 145 12.88 7.03 -1.16
C THR A 145 12.37 5.62 -0.95
N PHE A 146 13.28 4.64 -1.00
CA PHE A 146 13.12 3.32 -0.40
C PHE A 146 14.05 3.25 0.80
N PHE A 147 13.52 2.90 1.95
CA PHE A 147 14.25 2.88 3.21
C PHE A 147 14.09 1.57 3.97
N LYS A 148 15.03 1.34 4.88
CA LYS A 148 15.00 0.30 5.90
C LYS A 148 15.02 0.96 7.27
N ILE A 149 14.26 0.45 8.22
CA ILE A 149 14.32 0.87 9.61
C ILE A 149 14.39 -0.34 10.54
N SER A 150 15.27 -0.25 11.54
CA SER A 150 15.35 -1.25 12.61
C SER A 150 14.26 -1.02 13.67
N HIS A 151 13.96 -2.03 14.48
CA HIS A 151 13.03 -1.90 15.62
C HIS A 151 13.50 -0.89 16.68
N SER A 152 14.78 -0.46 16.64
CA SER A 152 15.33 0.60 17.51
C SER A 152 15.24 2.00 16.90
N GLY A 153 14.64 2.15 15.72
CA GLY A 153 14.45 3.44 15.06
C GLY A 153 15.62 3.91 14.19
N LYS A 154 16.64 3.05 13.93
CA LYS A 154 17.71 3.43 13.00
C LYS A 154 17.22 3.29 11.58
N LEU A 155 17.00 4.43 10.90
CA LEU A 155 16.61 4.51 9.49
C LEU A 155 17.86 4.56 8.61
N THR A 156 17.76 3.91 7.46
CA THR A 156 18.75 3.96 6.36
C THR A 156 17.99 4.12 5.05
N THR A 157 18.22 5.23 4.33
CA THR A 157 17.77 5.40 2.94
C THR A 157 18.63 4.50 2.07
N ILE A 158 17.99 3.58 1.35
CA ILE A 158 18.66 2.58 0.51
C ILE A 158 18.65 3.03 -0.96
N TYR A 159 17.54 3.64 -1.40
CA TYR A 159 17.38 4.12 -2.77
C TYR A 159 16.65 5.46 -2.80
N ASN A 160 17.03 6.33 -3.73
CA ASN A 160 16.32 7.56 -4.04
C ASN A 160 15.71 7.41 -5.44
N PHE A 161 14.40 7.56 -5.55
CA PHE A 161 13.71 7.50 -6.84
C PHE A 161 14.07 8.68 -7.75
N CYS A 162 13.85 8.52 -9.05
CA CYS A 162 14.29 9.47 -10.07
C CYS A 162 15.84 9.65 -10.07
N ALA A 163 16.55 8.56 -9.81
CA ALA A 163 18.02 8.50 -9.90
C ALA A 163 18.51 8.43 -11.34
N LEU A 164 17.67 7.93 -12.24
CA LEU A 164 17.98 7.83 -13.67
C LEU A 164 17.43 9.02 -14.45
N ALA A 165 18.02 9.28 -15.61
CA ALA A 165 17.58 10.38 -16.48
C ALA A 165 16.08 10.26 -16.80
N ASN A 166 15.37 11.39 -16.75
CA ASN A 166 13.93 11.48 -16.98
C ASN A 166 13.08 10.60 -16.02
N CYS A 167 13.62 10.25 -14.86
CA CYS A 167 12.98 9.40 -13.87
C CYS A 167 12.50 8.06 -14.45
N THR A 168 13.28 7.43 -15.34
CA THR A 168 12.90 6.14 -15.96
C THR A 168 12.81 5.01 -14.95
N ASP A 169 13.37 5.18 -13.75
CA ASP A 169 13.28 4.30 -12.58
C ASP A 169 12.03 4.56 -11.72
N GLY A 170 11.19 5.53 -12.11
CA GLY A 170 9.99 5.91 -11.38
C GLY A 170 10.19 7.13 -10.48
N ALA A 171 9.07 7.73 -10.09
CA ALA A 171 8.98 8.85 -9.16
C ALA A 171 7.70 8.73 -8.34
N TYR A 172 7.73 9.22 -7.10
CA TYR A 172 6.58 9.16 -6.18
C TYR A 172 6.13 7.71 -5.95
N PRO A 173 6.98 6.88 -5.32
CA PRO A 173 6.66 5.48 -5.08
C PRO A 173 5.49 5.36 -4.10
N ASN A 174 4.66 4.34 -4.32
CA ASN A 174 3.61 3.93 -3.42
C ASN A 174 4.10 2.85 -2.44
N GLY A 175 3.16 2.14 -1.78
CA GLY A 175 3.47 1.05 -0.88
C GLY A 175 4.18 -0.13 -1.57
N LEU A 176 4.61 -1.07 -0.75
CA LEU A 176 5.37 -2.24 -1.17
C LEU A 176 4.66 -3.54 -0.80
N VAL A 177 4.97 -4.61 -1.52
CA VAL A 177 4.72 -5.99 -1.11
C VAL A 177 6.03 -6.77 -1.11
N LEU A 178 6.23 -7.65 -0.11
CA LEU A 178 7.35 -8.60 -0.08
C LEU A 178 7.01 -9.81 -0.94
N GLY A 179 7.79 -10.02 -1.98
CA GLY A 179 7.63 -11.16 -2.87
C GLY A 179 8.14 -12.48 -2.27
N ALA A 180 7.67 -13.58 -2.83
CA ALA A 180 8.09 -14.93 -2.47
C ALA A 180 9.60 -15.17 -2.72
N ASP A 181 10.24 -14.38 -3.56
CA ASP A 181 11.68 -14.38 -3.85
C ASP A 181 12.52 -13.57 -2.84
N GLY A 182 11.86 -12.84 -1.92
CA GLY A 182 12.51 -11.99 -0.91
C GLY A 182 12.85 -10.58 -1.40
N ASN A 183 12.49 -10.22 -2.64
CA ASN A 183 12.55 -8.85 -3.13
C ASN A 183 11.25 -8.11 -2.80
N PHE A 184 11.29 -6.79 -2.88
CA PHE A 184 10.11 -5.95 -2.73
C PHE A 184 9.61 -5.54 -4.11
N TYR A 185 8.29 -5.48 -4.24
CA TYR A 185 7.60 -5.02 -5.44
C TYR A 185 6.72 -3.83 -5.10
N GLY A 186 6.73 -2.83 -5.93
CA GLY A 186 5.96 -1.60 -5.73
C GLY A 186 5.58 -0.95 -7.05
N THR A 187 4.82 0.12 -6.94
CA THR A 187 4.48 1.01 -8.05
C THR A 187 4.99 2.41 -7.77
N SER A 188 5.17 3.20 -8.80
CA SER A 188 5.37 4.64 -8.70
C SER A 188 4.28 5.37 -9.46
N GLU A 189 3.79 6.49 -8.91
CA GLU A 189 2.75 7.30 -9.54
C GLU A 189 3.24 7.97 -10.83
N GLY A 190 4.49 8.42 -10.81
CA GLY A 190 5.15 9.11 -11.92
C GLY A 190 6.41 8.42 -12.39
N GLY A 191 7.06 9.05 -13.37
CA GLY A 191 8.26 8.53 -14.02
C GLY A 191 7.96 7.39 -15.01
N GLY A 192 8.98 6.63 -15.36
CA GLY A 192 8.92 5.63 -16.40
C GLY A 192 9.35 6.14 -17.78
N SER A 193 9.64 5.23 -18.69
CA SER A 193 10.15 5.52 -20.03
C SER A 193 9.11 6.08 -21.01
N THR A 194 7.83 6.08 -20.63
CA THR A 194 6.67 6.31 -21.52
C THR A 194 5.92 7.61 -21.22
N GLY A 195 6.58 8.63 -20.67
CA GLY A 195 5.96 9.95 -20.50
C GLY A 195 5.45 10.27 -19.09
N GLY A 196 5.85 9.50 -18.07
CA GLY A 196 5.58 9.87 -16.67
C GLY A 196 4.30 9.29 -16.10
N TYR A 197 3.76 8.23 -16.69
CA TYR A 197 2.51 7.56 -16.25
C TYR A 197 2.73 6.50 -15.17
N GLY A 198 3.93 6.46 -14.60
CA GLY A 198 4.27 5.56 -13.50
C GLY A 198 4.86 4.23 -13.93
N THR A 199 5.33 3.49 -12.94
CA THR A 199 6.04 2.21 -13.16
C THR A 199 5.55 1.12 -12.21
N ILE A 200 5.86 -0.12 -12.56
CA ILE A 200 5.96 -1.23 -11.62
C ILE A 200 7.44 -1.57 -11.50
N PHE A 201 7.93 -1.67 -10.28
CA PHE A 201 9.34 -1.97 -10.02
C PHE A 201 9.51 -3.15 -9.06
N ARG A 202 10.66 -3.78 -9.16
CA ARG A 202 11.22 -4.70 -8.17
C ARG A 202 12.45 -4.05 -7.56
N ILE A 203 12.60 -4.14 -6.24
CA ILE A 203 13.80 -3.67 -5.56
C ILE A 203 14.29 -4.72 -4.55
N THR A 204 15.59 -5.01 -4.57
CA THR A 204 16.20 -5.93 -3.60
C THR A 204 16.33 -5.25 -2.23
N PRO A 205 16.47 -6.00 -1.12
CA PRO A 205 16.77 -5.42 0.19
C PRO A 205 18.04 -4.56 0.22
N GLY A 206 18.95 -4.77 -0.74
CA GLY A 206 20.19 -4.00 -0.91
C GLY A 206 20.07 -2.79 -1.84
N GLY A 207 18.88 -2.49 -2.38
CA GLY A 207 18.61 -1.29 -3.17
C GLY A 207 18.87 -1.42 -4.68
N VAL A 208 19.04 -2.63 -5.21
CA VAL A 208 19.08 -2.82 -6.66
C VAL A 208 17.66 -2.76 -7.20
N LEU A 209 17.32 -1.65 -7.87
CA LEU A 209 16.00 -1.44 -8.49
C LEU A 209 16.01 -1.94 -9.94
N THR A 210 14.91 -2.58 -10.33
CA THR A 210 14.60 -2.98 -11.71
C THR A 210 13.19 -2.49 -12.04
N THR A 211 13.05 -1.61 -13.02
CA THR A 211 11.74 -1.27 -13.59
C THR A 211 11.25 -2.46 -14.41
N LEU A 212 10.16 -3.06 -13.97
CA LEU A 212 9.53 -4.21 -14.65
C LEU A 212 8.61 -3.75 -15.76
N TYR A 213 7.91 -2.64 -15.56
CA TYR A 213 7.00 -2.07 -16.54
C TYR A 213 6.87 -0.55 -16.37
N SER A 214 6.72 0.18 -17.49
CA SER A 214 6.37 1.60 -17.53
C SER A 214 5.00 1.72 -18.17
N PHE A 215 4.04 2.28 -17.45
CA PHE A 215 2.67 2.43 -17.95
C PHE A 215 2.55 3.42 -19.11
N CYS A 216 1.45 3.35 -19.86
CA CYS A 216 1.25 4.07 -21.12
C CYS A 216 2.23 3.63 -22.22
N ALA A 217 2.62 2.35 -22.21
CA ALA A 217 3.44 1.75 -23.26
C ALA A 217 2.61 1.39 -24.51
N GLU A 218 1.33 1.14 -24.32
CA GLU A 218 0.39 0.83 -25.38
C GLU A 218 -0.22 2.08 -26.01
N THR A 219 -0.64 1.99 -27.27
CA THR A 219 -1.28 3.12 -27.97
C THR A 219 -2.46 3.66 -27.17
N ASN A 220 -2.54 4.98 -27.00
CA ASN A 220 -3.56 5.67 -26.21
C ASN A 220 -3.60 5.25 -24.73
N CYS A 221 -2.49 4.73 -24.21
CA CYS A 221 -2.39 4.26 -22.83
C CYS A 221 -3.47 3.24 -22.44
N THR A 222 -3.79 2.30 -23.35
CA THR A 222 -4.81 1.26 -23.08
C THR A 222 -4.40 0.29 -21.98
N ASP A 223 -3.11 0.23 -21.67
CA ASP A 223 -2.52 -0.49 -20.55
C ASP A 223 -2.68 0.19 -19.18
N GLY A 224 -3.20 1.43 -19.17
CA GLY A 224 -3.43 2.22 -17.96
C GLY A 224 -2.32 3.21 -17.65
N GLY A 225 -2.48 3.91 -16.53
CA GLY A 225 -1.50 4.87 -16.02
C GLY A 225 -1.81 5.31 -14.60
N VAL A 226 -0.81 5.87 -13.93
CA VAL A 226 -0.91 6.40 -12.57
C VAL A 226 -1.42 5.34 -11.58
N PRO A 227 -0.64 4.28 -11.32
CA PRO A 227 -0.95 3.36 -10.23
C PRO A 227 -0.77 4.10 -8.89
N LEU A 228 -1.75 4.02 -7.99
CA LEU A 228 -1.73 4.71 -6.69
C LEU A 228 -1.54 3.74 -5.51
N ASP A 229 -1.62 2.44 -5.76
CA ASP A 229 -1.54 1.42 -4.72
C ASP A 229 -0.41 0.43 -5.01
N SER A 230 0.07 -0.23 -3.95
CA SER A 230 1.00 -1.35 -4.11
C SER A 230 0.32 -2.49 -4.86
N PRO A 231 1.05 -3.23 -5.70
CA PRO A 231 0.55 -4.48 -6.24
C PRO A 231 0.43 -5.52 -5.12
N ILE A 232 -0.30 -6.59 -5.36
CA ILE A 232 -0.25 -7.80 -4.54
C ILE A 232 0.40 -8.93 -5.33
N GLN A 233 1.15 -9.80 -4.67
CA GLN A 233 1.57 -11.07 -5.26
C GLN A 233 0.52 -12.13 -4.95
N ALA A 234 -0.11 -12.66 -5.98
CA ALA A 234 -1.12 -13.69 -5.85
C ALA A 234 -0.51 -15.09 -5.70
N THR A 235 -1.36 -16.07 -5.40
CA THR A 235 -0.96 -17.47 -5.21
C THR A 235 -0.35 -18.12 -6.46
N ASP A 236 -0.60 -17.56 -7.65
CA ASP A 236 0.01 -17.99 -8.92
C ASP A 236 1.40 -17.38 -9.17
N GLY A 237 1.92 -16.59 -8.20
CA GLY A 237 3.22 -15.95 -8.27
C GLY A 237 3.26 -14.64 -9.06
N ASN A 238 2.18 -14.28 -9.77
CA ASN A 238 2.09 -13.03 -10.51
C ASN A 238 1.70 -11.86 -9.62
N LEU A 239 1.98 -10.65 -10.11
CA LEU A 239 1.56 -9.41 -9.48
C LEU A 239 0.23 -8.94 -10.07
N TYR A 240 -0.65 -8.44 -9.24
CA TYR A 240 -1.93 -7.85 -9.62
C TYR A 240 -2.09 -6.50 -8.98
N GLY A 241 -2.66 -5.56 -9.71
CA GLY A 241 -2.89 -4.21 -9.23
C GLY A 241 -3.85 -3.43 -10.10
N THR A 242 -3.96 -2.14 -9.81
CA THR A 242 -4.84 -1.23 -10.53
C THR A 242 -4.08 0.02 -10.95
N THR A 243 -4.55 0.65 -12.02
CA THR A 243 -4.17 2.02 -12.39
C THR A 243 -5.36 2.94 -12.23
N GLN A 244 -5.15 4.14 -11.71
CA GLN A 244 -6.22 5.11 -11.51
C GLN A 244 -6.74 5.66 -12.84
N LEU A 245 -5.84 5.95 -13.76
CA LEU A 245 -6.13 6.68 -14.99
C LEU A 245 -5.92 5.81 -16.24
N SER A 246 -6.40 6.34 -17.37
CA SER A 246 -6.21 5.73 -18.69
C SER A 246 -6.95 4.38 -18.83
N GLY A 247 -6.41 3.45 -19.61
CA GLY A 247 -7.16 2.28 -20.05
C GLY A 247 -8.04 2.58 -21.27
N ALA A 248 -8.60 1.57 -21.89
CA ALA A 248 -9.38 1.73 -23.13
C ALA A 248 -10.59 2.69 -23.00
N ASN A 249 -11.13 2.88 -21.79
CA ASN A 249 -12.30 3.71 -21.51
C ASN A 249 -11.99 4.91 -20.58
N GLY A 250 -10.73 5.13 -20.20
CA GLY A 250 -10.30 6.26 -19.37
C GLY A 250 -10.61 6.15 -17.88
N GLY A 251 -11.23 5.07 -17.42
CA GLY A 251 -11.62 4.84 -16.02
C GLY A 251 -10.59 4.13 -15.14
N GLY A 252 -9.39 3.89 -15.66
CA GLY A 252 -8.37 3.06 -15.03
C GLY A 252 -8.46 1.60 -15.42
N THR A 253 -7.53 0.78 -14.93
CA THR A 253 -7.43 -0.64 -15.30
C THR A 253 -7.22 -1.55 -14.09
N ILE A 254 -7.49 -2.83 -14.28
CA ILE A 254 -6.94 -3.93 -13.48
C ILE A 254 -5.89 -4.61 -14.35
N PHE A 255 -4.70 -4.83 -13.82
CA PHE A 255 -3.62 -5.47 -14.53
C PHE A 255 -3.11 -6.73 -13.82
N LYS A 256 -2.50 -7.62 -14.61
CA LYS A 256 -1.64 -8.71 -14.18
C LYS A 256 -0.25 -8.47 -14.76
N LEU A 257 0.80 -8.64 -13.95
CA LEU A 257 2.18 -8.60 -14.39
C LEU A 257 2.88 -9.90 -13.99
N THR A 258 3.57 -10.54 -14.93
CA THR A 258 4.43 -11.67 -14.60
C THR A 258 5.73 -11.19 -13.97
N PRO A 259 6.45 -12.05 -13.21
CA PRO A 259 7.76 -11.68 -12.64
C PRO A 259 8.80 -11.25 -13.69
N GLU A 260 8.63 -11.68 -14.95
CA GLU A 260 9.48 -11.31 -16.09
C GLU A 260 9.13 -9.96 -16.73
N GLY A 261 8.05 -9.30 -16.26
CA GLY A 261 7.64 -7.98 -16.73
C GLY A 261 6.60 -7.96 -17.85
N MET A 262 5.95 -9.09 -18.16
CA MET A 262 4.86 -9.10 -19.14
C MET A 262 3.56 -8.64 -18.48
N LEU A 263 3.04 -7.50 -18.93
CA LEU A 263 1.77 -6.94 -18.46
C LEU A 263 0.60 -7.44 -19.33
N ALA A 264 -0.51 -7.75 -18.67
CA ALA A 264 -1.80 -7.98 -19.29
C ALA A 264 -2.86 -7.11 -18.60
N THR A 265 -3.55 -6.28 -19.36
CA THR A 265 -4.74 -5.57 -18.90
C THR A 265 -5.89 -6.57 -18.81
N LEU A 266 -6.39 -6.80 -17.60
CA LEU A 266 -7.48 -7.75 -17.34
C LEU A 266 -8.84 -7.07 -17.50
N TYR A 267 -8.94 -5.80 -17.15
CA TYR A 267 -10.15 -5.01 -17.24
C TYR A 267 -9.83 -3.52 -17.38
N SER A 268 -10.64 -2.79 -18.18
CA SER A 268 -10.66 -1.34 -18.27
C SER A 268 -12.00 -0.83 -17.76
N PHE A 269 -11.96 -0.05 -16.69
CA PHE A 269 -13.16 0.53 -16.08
C PHE A 269 -13.84 1.56 -17.00
N CYS A 270 -15.08 1.94 -16.69
CA CYS A 270 -15.97 2.72 -17.56
C CYS A 270 -16.32 2.00 -18.88
N ALA A 271 -16.31 0.68 -18.90
CA ALA A 271 -16.76 -0.10 -20.05
C ALA A 271 -18.28 -0.11 -20.23
N GLN A 272 -19.03 0.21 -19.17
CA GLN A 272 -20.49 0.30 -19.18
C GLN A 272 -20.96 1.75 -19.24
N PRO A 273 -22.16 2.02 -19.78
CA PRO A 273 -22.72 3.36 -19.84
C PRO A 273 -22.69 4.05 -18.46
N ASN A 274 -22.29 5.33 -18.43
CA ASN A 274 -22.16 6.14 -17.21
C ASN A 274 -21.20 5.52 -16.17
N CYS A 275 -20.25 4.70 -16.59
CA CYS A 275 -19.31 4.01 -15.72
C CYS A 275 -19.99 3.22 -14.59
N THR A 276 -21.11 2.54 -14.86
CA THR A 276 -21.83 1.75 -13.85
C THR A 276 -21.03 0.56 -13.32
N ASP A 277 -19.97 0.19 -14.01
CA ASP A 277 -18.96 -0.79 -13.62
C ASP A 277 -17.82 -0.20 -12.77
N GLY A 278 -17.89 1.09 -12.44
CA GLY A 278 -16.88 1.80 -11.64
C GLY A 278 -15.86 2.58 -12.47
N SER A 279 -15.12 3.45 -11.78
CA SER A 279 -14.02 4.24 -12.35
C SER A 279 -13.05 4.67 -11.26
N PHE A 280 -11.81 4.97 -11.66
CA PHE A 280 -10.76 5.47 -10.78
C PHE A 280 -10.53 4.55 -9.57
N PRO A 281 -10.06 3.29 -9.77
CA PRO A 281 -9.69 2.43 -8.67
C PRO A 281 -8.55 3.09 -7.88
N GLN A 282 -8.75 3.23 -6.58
CA GLN A 282 -7.76 3.79 -5.63
C GLN A 282 -8.18 3.52 -4.19
N GLN A 283 -7.28 3.80 -3.24
CA GLN A 283 -7.47 3.68 -1.79
C GLN A 283 -7.44 2.24 -1.27
N GLY A 284 -6.51 1.49 -1.74
CA GLY A 284 -6.14 0.20 -1.20
C GLY A 284 -5.82 -0.84 -2.28
N PRO A 285 -4.84 -1.68 -2.03
CA PRO A 285 -4.46 -2.74 -2.95
C PRO A 285 -5.62 -3.73 -3.11
N LEU A 286 -5.60 -4.48 -4.21
CA LEU A 286 -6.48 -5.63 -4.38
C LEU A 286 -6.26 -6.63 -3.24
N VAL A 287 -7.30 -7.39 -2.91
CA VAL A 287 -7.22 -8.49 -1.95
C VAL A 287 -7.60 -9.78 -2.66
N GLN A 288 -6.75 -10.81 -2.56
CA GLN A 288 -7.10 -12.14 -3.05
C GLN A 288 -7.83 -12.91 -1.94
N GLY A 289 -9.08 -13.29 -2.20
CA GLY A 289 -9.87 -14.13 -1.31
C GLY A 289 -9.42 -15.59 -1.32
N ALA A 290 -9.85 -16.37 -0.33
CA ALA A 290 -9.56 -17.79 -0.23
C ALA A 290 -10.12 -18.63 -1.42
N ASN A 291 -11.10 -18.08 -2.15
CA ASN A 291 -11.67 -18.65 -3.36
C ASN A 291 -10.84 -18.33 -4.63
N GLY A 292 -9.70 -17.64 -4.50
CA GLY A 292 -8.84 -17.21 -5.59
C GLY A 292 -9.29 -15.94 -6.30
N ASN A 293 -10.47 -15.40 -6.00
CA ASN A 293 -10.97 -14.17 -6.62
C ASN A 293 -10.27 -12.94 -6.05
N PHE A 294 -10.22 -11.86 -6.85
CA PHE A 294 -9.72 -10.57 -6.44
C PHE A 294 -10.86 -9.62 -6.10
N TYR A 295 -10.67 -8.82 -5.07
CA TYR A 295 -11.61 -7.83 -4.59
C TYR A 295 -10.93 -6.48 -4.48
N GLY A 296 -11.62 -5.42 -4.85
CA GLY A 296 -11.13 -4.03 -4.80
C GLY A 296 -12.29 -3.04 -4.84
N THR A 297 -11.96 -1.77 -4.76
CA THR A 297 -12.92 -0.66 -4.77
C THR A 297 -12.57 0.36 -5.85
N THR A 298 -13.58 1.07 -6.34
CA THR A 298 -13.42 2.24 -7.20
C THR A 298 -13.94 3.47 -6.49
N ARG A 299 -13.31 4.63 -6.73
CA ARG A 299 -13.71 5.90 -6.15
C ARG A 299 -14.95 6.48 -6.84
N GLY A 300 -15.10 6.24 -8.13
CA GLY A 300 -16.17 6.81 -8.95
C GLY A 300 -16.99 5.75 -9.67
N GLY A 301 -18.03 6.17 -10.33
CA GLY A 301 -18.95 5.29 -11.06
C GLY A 301 -19.89 4.52 -10.14
N GLY A 302 -20.37 3.38 -10.63
CA GLY A 302 -21.34 2.54 -9.93
C GLY A 302 -22.78 2.78 -10.39
N ALA A 303 -23.68 1.84 -10.03
CA ALA A 303 -25.07 1.85 -10.50
C ALA A 303 -25.92 3.00 -9.92
N ASN A 304 -25.47 3.61 -8.82
CA ASN A 304 -26.09 4.81 -8.28
C ASN A 304 -25.09 5.97 -8.44
N PRO A 305 -25.16 6.73 -9.56
CA PRO A 305 -24.40 7.96 -9.66
C PRO A 305 -24.86 8.87 -8.52
N ASN A 306 -23.93 9.29 -7.70
CA ASN A 306 -24.19 10.19 -6.59
C ASN A 306 -24.96 11.42 -7.12
N PRO A 307 -25.98 11.91 -6.42
CA PRO A 307 -26.77 13.05 -6.83
C PRO A 307 -25.96 14.33 -6.92
#